data_4578a55fb1377a2c1d7c9262ede71790
#
_entry.id   4578a55fb1377a2c1d7c9262ede71790
#
_cell.length_a   1.000
_cell.length_b   1.000
_cell.length_c   1.000
_cell.angle_alpha   90.00
_cell.angle_beta   90.00
_cell.angle_gamma   90.00
#
_symmetry.space_group_name_H-M   'P 1'
#
loop_
_entity.id
_entity.type
_entity.pdbx_description
1 polymer ?
#
loop_
_entity_poly.entity_id
_entity_poly.type
_entity_poly.pdbx_seq_one_letter_code
_entity_poly.pdbx_strand_id
1 'polypeptide(L)'
;MSPRRSGRIVTCTAAECRSRRDQARAFLQVAELVVTEDRREAHVAAALAVLAGIAATDAICGLSLGKWSRGQDHNQAADLLGEVALRDTTLPTKLRRLLADKDAAHYSPDLITVDKAKSMVRQATALLAEADAR
;
A
#
# COMPACT_ATOMS: atom_id res chain seq x y z
N MET A 1 -8.73 -14.76 -27.71
CA MET A 1 -9.17 -13.94 -26.62
C MET A 1 -7.97 -13.34 -25.88
N SER A 2 -8.00 -12.08 -25.63
CA SER A 2 -6.91 -11.41 -24.99
C SER A 2 -6.86 -11.73 -23.48
N PRO A 3 -5.72 -12.14 -22.95
CA PRO A 3 -5.61 -12.35 -21.51
C PRO A 3 -5.74 -11.04 -20.73
N ARG A 4 -6.16 -11.19 -19.51
CA ARG A 4 -6.27 -10.06 -18.59
C ARG A 4 -4.88 -9.62 -18.17
N ARG A 5 -4.66 -8.33 -18.15
CA ARG A 5 -3.37 -7.79 -17.72
C ARG A 5 -3.35 -7.51 -16.23
N SER A 6 -4.49 -7.09 -15.68
CA SER A 6 -4.60 -6.75 -14.27
C SER A 6 -4.53 -7.96 -13.34
N GLY A 7 -4.73 -9.18 -13.86
CA GLY A 7 -4.80 -10.38 -13.06
C GLY A 7 -3.48 -11.13 -12.91
N ARG A 8 -2.37 -10.44 -12.94
CA ARG A 8 -1.08 -11.11 -12.94
C ARG A 8 -0.56 -11.35 -11.52
N ILE A 9 -0.43 -12.64 -11.16
CA ILE A 9 0.15 -13.07 -9.89
C ILE A 9 1.44 -13.82 -10.22
N VAL A 10 2.52 -13.49 -9.52
CA VAL A 10 3.82 -14.13 -9.72
C VAL A 10 4.39 -14.58 -8.38
N THR A 11 5.23 -15.61 -8.43
CA THR A 11 5.97 -16.04 -7.25
C THR A 11 7.06 -15.03 -6.92
N CYS A 12 7.44 -14.99 -5.64
CA CYS A 12 8.51 -14.10 -5.17
C CYS A 12 9.35 -14.82 -4.11
N THR A 13 10.60 -14.41 -4.02
CA THR A 13 11.51 -14.95 -3.01
C THR A 13 11.35 -14.18 -1.69
N ALA A 14 11.78 -14.78 -0.61
CA ALA A 14 11.79 -14.12 0.69
C ALA A 14 12.68 -12.86 0.66
N ALA A 15 13.79 -12.90 -0.06
CA ALA A 15 14.68 -11.73 -0.19
C ALA A 15 13.98 -10.58 -0.91
N GLU A 16 13.26 -10.88 -1.99
CA GLU A 16 12.47 -9.87 -2.70
C GLU A 16 11.40 -9.26 -1.80
N CYS A 17 10.74 -10.09 -1.00
CA CYS A 17 9.69 -9.62 -0.10
C CYS A 17 10.25 -8.72 0.99
N ARG A 18 11.39 -9.07 1.56
CA ARG A 18 12.06 -8.22 2.55
C ARG A 18 12.50 -6.89 1.95
N SER A 19 13.02 -6.92 0.74
CA SER A 19 13.40 -5.70 0.02
C SER A 19 12.19 -4.80 -0.22
N ARG A 20 11.06 -5.40 -0.59
CA ARG A 20 9.82 -4.66 -0.80
C ARG A 20 9.29 -4.05 0.51
N ARG A 21 9.42 -4.78 1.61
CA ARG A 21 9.09 -4.27 2.94
C ARG A 21 9.96 -3.06 3.31
N ASP A 22 11.25 -3.13 3.00
CA ASP A 22 12.17 -2.02 3.26
C ASP A 22 11.80 -0.79 2.41
N GLN A 23 11.33 -0.99 1.19
CA GLN A 23 10.80 0.10 0.36
C GLN A 23 9.57 0.73 1.00
N ALA A 24 8.66 -0.10 1.52
CA ALA A 24 7.47 0.40 2.22
C ALA A 24 7.88 1.27 3.41
N ARG A 25 8.85 0.82 4.18
CA ARG A 25 9.37 1.56 5.32
C ARG A 25 9.95 2.90 4.90
N ALA A 26 10.73 2.92 3.83
CA ALA A 26 11.34 4.16 3.33
C ALA A 26 10.28 5.16 2.89
N PHE A 27 9.29 4.73 2.12
CA PHE A 27 8.18 5.59 1.73
C PHE A 27 7.46 6.17 2.95
N LEU A 28 7.20 5.33 3.94
CA LEU A 28 6.46 5.75 5.13
C LEU A 28 7.28 6.70 6.00
N GLN A 29 8.57 6.45 6.16
CA GLN A 29 9.46 7.35 6.92
C GLN A 29 9.45 8.75 6.34
N VAL A 30 9.50 8.87 5.01
CA VAL A 30 9.44 10.19 4.37
C VAL A 30 8.05 10.79 4.51
N ALA A 31 6.99 9.98 4.36
CA ALA A 31 5.63 10.46 4.54
C ALA A 31 5.44 11.07 5.94
N GLU A 32 5.95 10.42 6.96
CA GLU A 32 5.85 10.90 8.34
C GLU A 32 6.60 12.23 8.56
N LEU A 33 7.70 12.43 7.84
CA LEU A 33 8.46 13.67 7.92
C LEU A 33 7.72 14.85 7.27
N VAL A 34 6.97 14.61 6.20
CA VAL A 34 6.36 15.66 5.41
C VAL A 34 4.85 15.82 5.64
N VAL A 35 4.24 15.03 6.51
CA VAL A 35 2.83 15.20 6.86
C VAL A 35 2.70 16.32 7.90
N THR A 36 2.70 17.56 7.42
CA THR A 36 2.63 18.77 8.24
C THR A 36 1.28 19.46 8.03
N GLU A 37 1.12 20.65 8.63
CA GLU A 37 -0.07 21.46 8.42
C GLU A 37 -0.05 22.17 7.07
N ASP A 38 1.07 22.17 6.35
CA ASP A 38 1.14 22.66 4.98
C ASP A 38 0.45 21.66 4.06
N ARG A 39 -0.57 22.15 3.33
CA ARG A 39 -1.40 21.26 2.49
C ARG A 39 -0.61 20.61 1.37
N ARG A 40 0.38 21.28 0.81
CA ARG A 40 1.19 20.71 -0.29
C ARG A 40 2.07 19.61 0.23
N GLU A 41 2.68 19.80 1.40
CA GLU A 41 3.49 18.75 2.03
C GLU A 41 2.63 17.58 2.45
N ALA A 42 1.46 17.84 3.03
CA ALA A 42 0.53 16.79 3.40
C ALA A 42 0.07 15.98 2.18
N HIS A 43 -0.15 16.67 1.04
CA HIS A 43 -0.50 15.98 -0.21
C HIS A 43 0.61 15.03 -0.67
N VAL A 44 1.87 15.44 -0.55
CA VAL A 44 3.02 14.57 -0.85
C VAL A 44 3.03 13.37 0.09
N ALA A 45 2.77 13.60 1.38
CA ALA A 45 2.69 12.50 2.35
C ALA A 45 1.61 11.50 1.98
N ALA A 46 0.45 11.97 1.51
CA ALA A 46 -0.63 11.11 1.04
C ALA A 46 -0.19 10.23 -0.13
N ALA A 47 0.50 10.81 -1.10
CA ALA A 47 1.02 10.07 -2.25
C ALA A 47 2.00 8.97 -1.82
N LEU A 48 2.90 9.30 -0.88
CA LEU A 48 3.86 8.35 -0.35
C LEU A 48 3.17 7.26 0.49
N ALA A 49 2.11 7.59 1.21
CA ALA A 49 1.34 6.62 1.99
C ALA A 49 0.72 5.55 1.08
N VAL A 50 0.22 5.93 -0.09
CA VAL A 50 -0.32 4.96 -1.07
C VAL A 50 0.79 4.00 -1.51
N LEU A 51 1.95 4.55 -1.87
CA LEU A 51 3.09 3.72 -2.30
C LEU A 51 3.56 2.79 -1.18
N ALA A 52 3.61 3.30 0.06
CA ALA A 52 3.98 2.50 1.22
C ALA A 52 2.98 1.37 1.46
N GLY A 53 1.69 1.66 1.36
CA GLY A 53 0.64 0.65 1.56
C GLY A 53 0.69 -0.46 0.53
N ILE A 54 0.92 -0.11 -0.73
CA ILE A 54 1.05 -1.10 -1.81
C ILE A 54 2.29 -1.98 -1.56
N ALA A 55 3.43 -1.36 -1.23
CA ALA A 55 4.66 -2.11 -0.99
C ALA A 55 4.56 -3.01 0.25
N ALA A 56 3.92 -2.52 1.32
CA ALA A 56 3.70 -3.33 2.52
C ALA A 56 2.79 -4.53 2.22
N THR A 57 1.74 -4.33 1.44
CA THR A 57 0.84 -5.41 1.03
C THR A 57 1.58 -6.46 0.21
N ASP A 58 2.43 -6.03 -0.73
CA ASP A 58 3.26 -6.95 -1.50
C ASP A 58 4.11 -7.83 -0.56
N ALA A 59 4.74 -7.20 0.42
CA ALA A 59 5.57 -7.92 1.38
C ALA A 59 4.76 -8.91 2.23
N ILE A 60 3.59 -8.50 2.70
CA ILE A 60 2.70 -9.39 3.47
C ILE A 60 2.33 -10.61 2.64
N CYS A 61 1.85 -10.39 1.43
CA CYS A 61 1.43 -11.48 0.54
C CYS A 61 2.61 -12.39 0.19
N GLY A 62 3.74 -11.79 -0.16
CA GLY A 62 4.93 -12.55 -0.53
C GLY A 62 5.48 -13.39 0.61
N LEU A 63 5.58 -12.82 1.81
CA LEU A 63 6.10 -13.55 2.98
C LEU A 63 5.13 -14.63 3.46
N SER A 64 3.83 -14.41 3.29
CA SER A 64 2.80 -15.35 3.77
C SER A 64 2.42 -16.40 2.74
N LEU A 65 2.36 -16.04 1.44
CA LEU A 65 1.86 -16.91 0.37
C LEU A 65 2.93 -17.31 -0.64
N GLY A 66 4.09 -16.67 -0.61
CA GLY A 66 5.14 -16.90 -1.62
C GLY A 66 4.83 -16.30 -2.98
N LYS A 67 3.83 -15.44 -3.07
CA LYS A 67 3.41 -14.81 -4.32
C LYS A 67 2.80 -13.44 -4.06
N TRP A 68 2.83 -12.58 -5.07
CA TRP A 68 2.25 -11.25 -4.99
C TRP A 68 1.62 -10.84 -6.33
N SER A 69 0.81 -9.79 -6.30
CA SER A 69 0.19 -9.24 -7.50
C SER A 69 1.16 -8.27 -8.19
N ARG A 70 1.28 -8.41 -9.50
CA ARG A 70 2.07 -7.51 -10.36
C ARG A 70 1.24 -6.85 -11.43
N GLY A 71 -0.06 -7.06 -11.40
CA GLY A 71 -0.97 -6.39 -12.33
C GLY A 71 -1.15 -4.93 -11.95
N GLN A 72 -1.75 -4.17 -12.86
CA GLN A 72 -2.07 -2.77 -12.61
C GLN A 72 -3.33 -2.61 -11.77
N ASP A 73 -4.13 -3.65 -11.68
CA ASP A 73 -5.32 -3.65 -10.84
C ASP A 73 -4.93 -4.02 -9.42
N HIS A 74 -4.76 -3.01 -8.59
CA HIS A 74 -4.39 -3.21 -7.18
C HIS A 74 -5.49 -3.87 -6.35
N ASN A 75 -6.70 -4.02 -6.88
CA ASN A 75 -7.76 -4.78 -6.21
C ASN A 75 -7.36 -6.25 -6.07
N GLN A 76 -6.59 -6.79 -7.01
CA GLN A 76 -6.08 -8.15 -6.86
C GLN A 76 -5.13 -8.28 -5.67
N ALA A 77 -4.33 -7.25 -5.40
CA ALA A 77 -3.48 -7.22 -4.20
C ALA A 77 -4.33 -7.26 -2.93
N ALA A 78 -5.45 -6.52 -2.91
CA ALA A 78 -6.38 -6.54 -1.78
C ALA A 78 -7.02 -7.92 -1.62
N ASP A 79 -7.35 -8.60 -2.71
CA ASP A 79 -7.91 -9.95 -2.66
C ASP A 79 -6.90 -10.95 -2.10
N LEU A 80 -5.63 -10.87 -2.51
CA LEU A 80 -4.56 -11.71 -1.95
C LEU A 80 -4.37 -11.42 -0.46
N LEU A 81 -4.44 -10.16 -0.07
CA LEU A 81 -4.32 -9.77 1.32
C LEU A 81 -5.46 -10.39 2.15
N GLY A 82 -6.64 -10.49 1.57
CA GLY A 82 -7.78 -11.18 2.19
C GLY A 82 -7.51 -12.66 2.43
N GLU A 83 -6.76 -13.33 1.54
CA GLU A 83 -6.37 -14.72 1.73
C GLU A 83 -5.41 -14.89 2.91
N VAL A 84 -4.51 -13.93 3.13
CA VAL A 84 -3.59 -13.96 4.26
C VAL A 84 -4.33 -13.72 5.56
N ALA A 85 -5.23 -12.77 5.56
CA ALA A 85 -5.91 -12.27 6.76
C ALA A 85 -7.32 -12.86 6.87
N LEU A 86 -7.44 -14.16 6.87
CA LEU A 86 -8.74 -14.86 6.83
C LEU A 86 -9.72 -14.42 7.93
N ARG A 87 -9.19 -14.03 9.09
CA ARG A 87 -10.03 -13.63 10.24
C ARG A 87 -10.03 -12.13 10.50
N ASP A 88 -9.20 -11.40 9.78
CA ASP A 88 -9.06 -9.96 9.97
C ASP A 88 -9.33 -9.26 8.63
N THR A 89 -10.56 -8.80 8.47
CA THR A 89 -10.97 -8.10 7.25
C THR A 89 -10.49 -6.65 7.23
N THR A 90 -9.87 -6.17 8.30
CA THR A 90 -9.42 -4.78 8.37
C THR A 90 -8.24 -4.50 7.45
N LEU A 91 -7.36 -5.48 7.24
CA LEU A 91 -6.19 -5.28 6.37
C LEU A 91 -6.57 -4.99 4.92
N PRO A 92 -7.37 -5.84 4.23
CA PRO A 92 -7.79 -5.51 2.88
C PRO A 92 -8.61 -4.22 2.82
N THR A 93 -9.40 -3.93 3.85
CA THR A 93 -10.16 -2.68 3.91
C THR A 93 -9.22 -1.47 3.96
N LYS A 94 -8.17 -1.53 4.77
CA LYS A 94 -7.17 -0.45 4.83
C LYS A 94 -6.52 -0.20 3.48
N LEU A 95 -6.12 -1.27 2.80
CA LEU A 95 -5.54 -1.13 1.47
C LEU A 95 -6.54 -0.52 0.49
N ARG A 96 -7.79 -1.01 0.46
CA ARG A 96 -8.80 -0.48 -0.44
C ARG A 96 -9.08 0.99 -0.21
N ARG A 97 -9.05 1.45 1.03
CA ARG A 97 -9.20 2.88 1.35
C ARG A 97 -8.05 3.71 0.78
N LEU A 98 -6.82 3.23 0.91
CA LEU A 98 -5.67 3.90 0.30
C LEU A 98 -5.79 3.94 -1.21
N LEU A 99 -6.16 2.83 -1.83
CA LEU A 99 -6.31 2.75 -3.29
C LEU A 99 -7.42 3.66 -3.81
N ALA A 100 -8.48 3.84 -3.04
CA ALA A 100 -9.58 4.75 -3.42
C ALA A 100 -9.09 6.20 -3.55
N ASP A 101 -8.06 6.58 -2.83
CA ASP A 101 -7.48 7.92 -2.86
C ASP A 101 -6.25 8.05 -3.77
N LYS A 102 -5.86 6.95 -4.42
CA LYS A 102 -4.62 6.89 -5.20
C LYS A 102 -4.57 7.92 -6.32
N ASP A 103 -5.62 8.01 -7.13
CA ASP A 103 -5.63 8.94 -8.25
C ASP A 103 -5.63 10.39 -7.76
N ALA A 104 -6.36 10.69 -6.71
CA ALA A 104 -6.37 12.02 -6.12
C ALA A 104 -4.98 12.39 -5.57
N ALA A 105 -4.29 11.45 -4.94
CA ALA A 105 -2.98 11.69 -4.35
C ALA A 105 -1.88 11.84 -5.40
N HIS A 106 -1.96 11.12 -6.51
CA HIS A 106 -0.87 11.03 -7.48
C HIS A 106 -1.08 11.94 -8.70
N TYR A 107 -2.32 12.19 -9.10
CA TYR A 107 -2.59 12.79 -10.41
C TYR A 107 -3.48 14.03 -10.38
N SER A 108 -4.29 14.22 -9.35
CA SER A 108 -5.20 15.36 -9.28
C SER A 108 -4.45 16.66 -9.00
N PRO A 109 -4.84 17.77 -9.62
CA PRO A 109 -4.32 19.09 -9.24
C PRO A 109 -4.86 19.58 -7.90
N ASP A 110 -5.96 19.01 -7.42
CA ASP A 110 -6.55 19.39 -6.14
C ASP A 110 -5.79 18.70 -4.98
N LEU A 111 -5.51 19.46 -3.94
CA LEU A 111 -4.77 18.94 -2.81
C LEU A 111 -5.66 18.12 -1.88
N ILE A 112 -5.15 16.99 -1.43
CA ILE A 112 -5.76 16.22 -0.36
C ILE A 112 -5.65 17.04 0.93
N THR A 113 -6.69 16.98 1.78
CA THR A 113 -6.67 17.69 3.05
C THR A 113 -5.61 17.12 4.00
N VAL A 114 -5.16 17.95 4.93
CA VAL A 114 -4.19 17.51 5.95
C VAL A 114 -4.73 16.34 6.77
N ASP A 115 -6.00 16.41 7.20
CA ASP A 115 -6.61 15.33 7.97
C ASP A 115 -6.69 14.03 7.18
N LYS A 116 -7.02 14.11 5.91
CA LYS A 116 -7.07 12.94 5.04
C LYS A 116 -5.68 12.33 4.88
N ALA A 117 -4.67 13.17 4.66
CA ALA A 117 -3.29 12.70 4.54
C ALA A 117 -2.82 12.00 5.81
N LYS A 118 -3.12 12.56 6.98
CA LYS A 118 -2.79 11.92 8.26
C LYS A 118 -3.46 10.56 8.41
N SER A 119 -4.72 10.45 8.01
CA SER A 119 -5.43 9.18 8.02
C SER A 119 -4.78 8.15 7.10
N MET A 120 -4.38 8.57 5.90
CA MET A 120 -3.71 7.68 4.94
C MET A 120 -2.37 7.18 5.47
N VAL A 121 -1.60 8.04 6.11
CA VAL A 121 -0.34 7.66 6.74
C VAL A 121 -0.59 6.62 7.85
N ARG A 122 -1.62 6.80 8.66
CA ARG A 122 -1.97 5.81 9.69
C ARG A 122 -2.34 4.46 9.11
N GLN A 123 -3.06 4.44 8.00
CA GLN A 123 -3.44 3.18 7.35
C GLN A 123 -2.21 2.46 6.77
N ALA A 124 -1.30 3.20 6.14
CA ALA A 124 -0.05 2.64 5.64
C ALA A 124 0.83 2.12 6.78
N THR A 125 0.86 2.83 7.91
CA THR A 125 1.58 2.41 9.11
C THR A 125 1.09 1.06 9.61
N ALA A 126 -0.23 0.87 9.65
CA ALA A 126 -0.83 -0.40 10.09
C ALA A 126 -0.46 -1.54 9.15
N LEU A 127 -0.44 -1.29 7.84
CA LEU A 127 -0.05 -2.31 6.86
C LEU A 127 1.44 -2.68 7.00
N LEU A 128 2.30 -1.70 7.21
CA LEU A 128 3.73 -1.97 7.43
C LEU A 128 3.95 -2.75 8.72
N ALA A 129 3.25 -2.41 9.80
CA ALA A 129 3.36 -3.14 11.06
C ALA A 129 3.01 -4.61 10.87
N GLU A 130 2.00 -4.90 10.05
CA GLU A 130 1.62 -6.28 9.73
C GLU A 130 2.71 -6.98 8.91
N ALA A 131 3.33 -6.28 7.97
CA ALA A 131 4.46 -6.83 7.21
C ALA A 131 5.63 -7.16 8.12
N ASP A 132 5.91 -6.31 9.11
CA ASP A 132 6.99 -6.54 10.07
C ASP A 132 6.71 -7.73 10.99
N ALA A 133 5.45 -8.08 11.20
CA ALA A 133 5.06 -9.22 12.03
C ALA A 133 5.20 -10.56 11.30
N ARG A 134 5.48 -10.55 10.01
CA ARG A 134 5.66 -11.77 9.20
C ARG A 134 7.14 -12.11 9.13
#